data_96ab220cd88912efc8f8360c897da2b6
#
_entry.id   96ab220cd88912efc8f8360c897da2b6
#
_cell.length_a   1.000
_cell.length_b   1.000
_cell.length_c   1.000
_cell.angle_alpha   90.00
_cell.angle_beta   90.00
_cell.angle_gamma   90.00
#
_symmetry.space_group_name_H-M   'P 1'
#
loop_
_entity.id
_entity.type
_entity.pdbx_description
1 polymer ?
#
loop_
_entity_poly.entity_id
_entity_poly.type
_entity_poly.pdbx_seq_one_letter_code
_entity_poly.pdbx_strand_id
1 'polypeptide(L)'
;MKEQTIAVQRMQDYIGENLAKNITLSDLARASLFSPWYSYRLFREHLGLTPAEYVRKLRLSRAAVRLRDGNCRVLDVAFDLGFGNVDTFTRAFFREFGLNPGEYARAPVPVPLFIPYGAKYRELRKENIDMSDIQTVFVQVIRKPERLCIIKRGVRAEDYFPYCEEVSCDVWDVLMSMPSLCGEPVCMWLPQRYKKPDTSTYVQGVEVETDYQGPIPEGFDTIRLPEAEYLMFQGQPFREEDYCEAIQTVQQAMDGYDPGVIGYRWDDGNPRIQLEPRGERGYIELRAVRKIKT
;
A
#
# COMPACT_ATOMS: atom_id res chain seq x y z
N MET A 1 3.42 10.59 -21.67
CA MET A 1 4.01 11.07 -20.39
C MET A 1 4.98 12.19 -20.67
N LYS A 2 4.93 13.28 -19.92
CA LYS A 2 5.86 14.42 -20.13
C LYS A 2 7.28 13.98 -19.80
N GLU A 3 8.27 14.44 -20.58
CA GLU A 3 9.69 14.13 -20.36
C GLU A 3 10.15 14.41 -18.93
N GLN A 4 9.60 15.45 -18.31
CA GLN A 4 9.86 15.82 -16.92
C GLN A 4 9.40 14.77 -15.90
N THR A 5 8.22 14.19 -16.10
CA THR A 5 7.68 13.11 -15.24
C THR A 5 8.55 11.86 -15.33
N ILE A 6 8.98 11.50 -16.55
CA ILE A 6 9.91 10.37 -16.77
C ILE A 6 11.24 10.61 -16.04
N ALA A 7 11.77 11.83 -16.10
CA ALA A 7 13.01 12.17 -15.43
C ALA A 7 12.90 12.07 -13.91
N VAL A 8 11.77 12.54 -13.32
CA VAL A 8 11.52 12.40 -11.88
C VAL A 8 11.36 10.93 -11.51
N GLN A 9 10.67 10.14 -12.31
CA GLN A 9 10.54 8.70 -12.07
C GLN A 9 11.89 8.00 -12.07
N ARG A 10 12.76 8.26 -13.04
CA ARG A 10 14.12 7.71 -13.06
C ARG A 10 14.94 8.07 -11.81
N MET A 11 14.77 9.29 -11.30
CA MET A 11 15.41 9.68 -10.03
C MET A 11 14.86 8.90 -8.85
N GLN A 12 13.54 8.67 -8.78
CA GLN A 12 12.91 7.84 -7.74
C GLN A 12 13.39 6.39 -7.81
N ASP A 13 13.43 5.80 -9.00
CA ASP A 13 13.91 4.43 -9.22
C ASP A 13 15.38 4.29 -8.78
N TYR A 14 16.24 5.23 -9.21
CA TYR A 14 17.63 5.26 -8.78
C TYR A 14 17.80 5.33 -7.25
N ILE A 15 17.00 6.18 -6.59
CA ILE A 15 16.99 6.26 -5.12
C ILE A 15 16.60 4.93 -4.49
N GLY A 16 15.53 4.30 -5.01
CA GLY A 16 15.03 3.02 -4.51
C GLY A 16 16.06 1.89 -4.57
N GLU A 17 16.80 1.80 -5.69
CA GLU A 17 17.83 0.80 -5.94
C GLU A 17 19.13 1.05 -5.15
N ASN A 18 19.43 2.30 -4.82
CA ASN A 18 20.70 2.69 -4.20
C ASN A 18 20.55 3.25 -2.77
N LEU A 19 19.45 2.96 -2.09
CA LEU A 19 19.10 3.60 -0.83
C LEU A 19 20.15 3.45 0.28
N ALA A 20 20.89 2.34 0.29
CA ALA A 20 21.99 2.07 1.22
C ALA A 20 23.25 2.91 0.95
N LYS A 21 23.40 3.46 -0.25
CA LYS A 21 24.59 4.19 -0.69
C LYS A 21 24.48 5.69 -0.44
N ASN A 22 25.60 6.39 -0.51
CA ASN A 22 25.57 7.84 -0.55
C ASN A 22 25.08 8.32 -1.92
N ILE A 23 23.87 8.88 -1.95
CA ILE A 23 23.21 9.38 -3.16
C ILE A 23 23.52 10.88 -3.29
N THR A 24 24.17 11.25 -4.37
CA THR A 24 24.53 12.64 -4.67
C THR A 24 23.58 13.26 -5.70
N LEU A 25 23.54 14.58 -5.76
CA LEU A 25 22.77 15.30 -6.78
C LEU A 25 23.30 15.00 -8.20
N SER A 26 24.59 14.73 -8.34
CA SER A 26 25.20 14.32 -9.62
C SER A 26 24.71 12.94 -10.08
N ASP A 27 24.46 12.03 -9.15
CA ASP A 27 23.88 10.73 -9.48
C ASP A 27 22.44 10.86 -9.98
N LEU A 28 21.65 11.71 -9.33
CA LEU A 28 20.28 11.99 -9.75
C LEU A 28 20.23 12.72 -11.10
N ALA A 29 21.19 13.60 -11.37
CA ALA A 29 21.32 14.27 -12.65
C ALA A 29 21.61 13.28 -13.78
N ARG A 30 22.47 12.30 -13.54
CA ARG A 30 22.73 11.21 -14.49
C ARG A 30 21.49 10.36 -14.74
N ALA A 31 20.75 10.03 -13.70
CA ALA A 31 19.53 9.25 -13.81
C ALA A 31 18.43 10.00 -14.59
N SER A 32 18.25 11.27 -14.32
CA SER A 32 17.24 12.12 -14.97
C SER A 32 17.59 12.52 -16.41
N LEU A 33 18.88 12.47 -16.79
CA LEU A 33 19.46 12.99 -18.02
C LEU A 33 19.38 14.54 -18.14
N PHE A 34 19.31 15.22 -17.00
CA PHE A 34 19.30 16.69 -16.92
C PHE A 34 20.47 17.21 -16.06
N SER A 35 20.68 18.52 -16.08
CA SER A 35 21.69 19.14 -15.22
C SER A 35 21.34 18.97 -13.73
N PRO A 36 22.34 18.97 -12.81
CA PRO A 36 22.10 18.81 -11.39
C PRO A 36 21.08 19.79 -10.80
N TRP A 37 21.21 21.07 -11.16
CA TRP A 37 20.30 22.11 -10.71
C TRP A 37 18.87 21.92 -11.23
N TYR A 38 18.72 21.57 -12.48
CA TYR A 38 17.40 21.32 -13.06
C TYR A 38 16.74 20.07 -12.47
N SER A 39 17.53 19.01 -12.27
CA SER A 39 17.05 17.77 -11.60
C SER A 39 16.56 18.03 -10.19
N TYR A 40 17.30 18.83 -9.40
CA TYR A 40 16.88 19.23 -8.05
C TYR A 40 15.54 19.98 -8.06
N ARG A 41 15.43 21.01 -8.94
CA ARG A 41 14.22 21.82 -9.06
C ARG A 41 13.04 20.96 -9.49
N LEU A 42 13.23 20.15 -10.52
CA LEU A 42 12.21 19.27 -11.07
C LEU A 42 11.68 18.27 -10.04
N PHE A 43 12.59 17.63 -9.29
CA PHE A 43 12.25 16.70 -8.21
C PHE A 43 11.39 17.40 -7.14
N ARG A 44 11.80 18.58 -6.69
CA ARG A 44 11.07 19.34 -5.69
C ARG A 44 9.70 19.82 -6.18
N GLU A 45 9.60 20.29 -7.41
CA GLU A 45 8.34 20.76 -8.02
C GLU A 45 7.32 19.62 -8.16
N HIS A 46 7.78 18.41 -8.52
CA HIS A 46 6.89 17.28 -8.71
C HIS A 46 6.51 16.55 -7.41
N LEU A 47 7.41 16.45 -6.45
CA LEU A 47 7.22 15.65 -5.25
C LEU A 47 7.00 16.46 -3.96
N GLY A 48 7.21 17.79 -4.02
CA GLY A 48 7.07 18.66 -2.85
C GLY A 48 8.21 18.53 -1.81
N LEU A 49 9.18 17.64 -2.05
CA LEU A 49 10.31 17.34 -1.17
C LEU A 49 11.63 17.54 -1.91
N THR A 50 12.66 17.92 -1.18
CA THR A 50 14.01 17.86 -1.72
C THR A 50 14.46 16.40 -1.85
N PRO A 51 15.40 16.07 -2.77
CA PRO A 51 15.96 14.72 -2.87
C PRO A 51 16.51 14.18 -1.54
N ALA A 52 17.18 15.04 -0.77
CA ALA A 52 17.75 14.64 0.51
C ALA A 52 16.67 14.31 1.57
N GLU A 53 15.60 15.07 1.63
CA GLU A 53 14.44 14.80 2.50
C GLU A 53 13.75 13.50 2.10
N TYR A 54 13.53 13.31 0.81
CA TYR A 54 12.94 12.09 0.25
C TYR A 54 13.76 10.85 0.62
N VAL A 55 15.07 10.86 0.36
CA VAL A 55 15.98 9.75 0.73
C VAL A 55 15.95 9.48 2.23
N ARG A 56 16.00 10.54 3.06
CA ARG A 56 15.96 10.41 4.52
C ARG A 56 14.65 9.78 5.00
N LYS A 57 13.50 10.27 4.53
CA LYS A 57 12.18 9.73 4.90
C LYS A 57 12.03 8.27 4.49
N LEU A 58 12.45 7.93 3.28
CA LEU A 58 12.40 6.55 2.79
C LEU A 58 13.30 5.61 3.59
N ARG A 59 14.52 6.04 3.95
CA ARG A 59 15.42 5.28 4.84
C ARG A 59 14.81 5.02 6.22
N LEU A 60 14.24 6.05 6.82
CA LEU A 60 13.62 5.95 8.15
C LEU A 60 12.40 5.04 8.14
N SER A 61 11.57 5.11 7.10
CA SER A 61 10.40 4.23 6.96
C SER A 61 10.82 2.77 6.76
N ARG A 62 11.84 2.49 5.94
CA ARG A 62 12.40 1.13 5.82
C ARG A 62 13.05 0.66 7.13
N ALA A 63 13.66 1.55 7.89
CA ALA A 63 14.21 1.23 9.20
C ALA A 63 13.10 0.83 10.19
N ALA A 64 12.00 1.59 10.22
CA ALA A 64 10.86 1.27 11.09
C ALA A 64 10.29 -0.13 10.78
N VAL A 65 10.09 -0.47 9.51
CA VAL A 65 9.64 -1.81 9.11
C VAL A 65 10.63 -2.90 9.57
N ARG A 66 11.92 -2.73 9.31
CA ARG A 66 12.94 -3.70 9.72
C ARG A 66 13.04 -3.89 11.24
N LEU A 67 12.93 -2.78 12.00
CA LEU A 67 12.95 -2.83 13.47
C LEU A 67 11.68 -3.46 14.05
N ARG A 68 10.54 -3.30 13.38
CA ARG A 68 9.27 -3.93 13.75
C ARG A 68 9.31 -5.45 13.55
N ASP A 69 9.77 -5.90 12.37
CA ASP A 69 9.62 -7.28 11.92
C ASP A 69 10.82 -8.18 12.27
N GLY A 70 11.96 -7.59 12.65
CA GLY A 70 13.20 -8.31 12.73
C GLY A 70 13.87 -8.29 14.10
N ASN A 71 14.51 -9.40 14.43
CA ASN A 71 15.41 -9.51 15.58
C ASN A 71 16.79 -8.90 15.22
N CYS A 72 16.81 -7.64 14.76
CA CYS A 72 18.00 -6.96 14.29
C CYS A 72 18.42 -5.83 15.25
N ARG A 73 19.73 -5.59 15.34
CA ARG A 73 20.25 -4.50 16.18
C ARG A 73 20.01 -3.16 15.47
N VAL A 74 19.68 -2.15 16.25
CA VAL A 74 19.52 -0.75 15.78
C VAL A 74 20.76 -0.28 14.99
N LEU A 75 21.96 -0.69 15.45
CA LEU A 75 23.23 -0.40 14.82
C LEU A 75 23.28 -0.92 13.36
N ASP A 76 22.93 -2.19 13.18
CA ASP A 76 22.99 -2.85 11.88
C ASP A 76 21.99 -2.22 10.89
N VAL A 77 20.77 -1.94 11.37
CA VAL A 77 19.74 -1.26 10.57
C VAL A 77 20.20 0.13 10.13
N ALA A 78 20.84 0.89 11.02
CA ALA A 78 21.34 2.22 10.70
C ALA A 78 22.39 2.18 9.56
N PHE A 79 23.39 1.31 9.68
CA PHE A 79 24.44 1.21 8.66
C PHE A 79 23.93 0.64 7.34
N ASP A 80 23.11 -0.42 7.37
CA ASP A 80 22.52 -1.03 6.16
C ASP A 80 21.67 -0.04 5.36
N LEU A 81 21.11 0.96 6.01
CA LEU A 81 20.31 2.00 5.35
C LEU A 81 21.12 3.29 5.09
N GLY A 82 22.45 3.23 5.17
CA GLY A 82 23.35 4.29 4.74
C GLY A 82 23.44 5.47 5.70
N PHE A 83 23.19 5.27 6.99
CA PHE A 83 23.53 6.29 8.01
C PHE A 83 24.98 6.12 8.44
N GLY A 84 25.71 7.23 8.48
CA GLY A 84 27.14 7.23 8.82
C GLY A 84 27.45 6.89 10.28
N ASN A 85 26.48 7.09 11.18
CA ASN A 85 26.57 6.68 12.58
C ASN A 85 25.19 6.53 13.23
N VAL A 86 25.13 5.81 14.34
CA VAL A 86 23.89 5.49 15.07
C VAL A 86 23.26 6.70 15.73
N ASP A 87 24.05 7.67 16.18
CA ASP A 87 23.51 8.86 16.85
C ASP A 87 22.75 9.75 15.86
N THR A 88 23.26 9.87 14.64
CA THR A 88 22.57 10.58 13.56
C THR A 88 21.28 9.88 13.19
N PHE A 89 21.30 8.55 13.08
CA PHE A 89 20.12 7.74 12.84
C PHE A 89 19.09 7.89 13.96
N THR A 90 19.48 7.73 15.21
CA THR A 90 18.60 7.82 16.39
C THR A 90 17.90 9.18 16.45
N ARG A 91 18.64 10.27 16.26
CA ARG A 91 18.06 11.63 16.22
C ARG A 91 17.11 11.83 15.06
N ALA A 92 17.44 11.29 13.89
CA ALA A 92 16.58 11.38 12.71
C ALA A 92 15.29 10.55 12.88
N PHE A 93 15.41 9.35 13.45
CA PHE A 93 14.28 8.46 13.73
C PHE A 93 13.34 9.08 14.78
N PHE A 94 13.91 9.62 15.86
CA PHE A 94 13.10 10.31 16.89
C PHE A 94 12.37 11.53 16.32
N ARG A 95 13.03 12.31 15.46
CA ARG A 95 12.41 13.49 14.82
C ARG A 95 11.25 13.11 13.90
N GLU A 96 11.36 11.99 13.21
CA GLU A 96 10.34 11.52 12.25
C GLU A 96 9.15 10.87 12.94
N PHE A 97 9.40 10.03 13.97
CA PHE A 97 8.38 9.17 14.59
C PHE A 97 8.07 9.49 16.05
N GLY A 98 8.80 10.40 16.69
CA GLY A 98 8.61 10.74 18.11
C GLY A 98 9.10 9.68 19.09
N LEU A 99 9.76 8.61 18.62
CA LEU A 99 10.18 7.44 19.39
C LEU A 99 11.65 7.14 19.17
N ASN A 100 12.33 6.60 20.20
CA ASN A 100 13.68 6.08 20.02
C ASN A 100 13.66 4.74 19.28
N PRO A 101 14.58 4.49 18.33
CA PRO A 101 14.57 3.26 17.54
C PRO A 101 14.73 2.00 18.39
N GLY A 102 15.45 2.06 19.53
CA GLY A 102 15.59 0.94 20.45
C GLY A 102 14.33 0.66 21.28
N GLU A 103 13.54 1.67 21.61
CA GLU A 103 12.24 1.53 22.26
C GLU A 103 11.23 0.97 21.27
N TYR A 104 11.22 1.51 20.07
CA TYR A 104 10.37 1.05 18.98
C TYR A 104 10.62 -0.43 18.61
N ALA A 105 11.89 -0.86 18.54
CA ALA A 105 12.23 -2.26 18.25
C ALA A 105 11.74 -3.24 19.34
N ARG A 106 11.71 -2.81 20.61
CA ARG A 106 11.23 -3.66 21.73
C ARG A 106 9.71 -3.72 21.84
N ALA A 107 9.04 -2.64 21.51
CA ALA A 107 7.58 -2.53 21.58
C ALA A 107 7.09 -1.68 20.38
N PRO A 108 6.98 -2.26 19.18
CA PRO A 108 6.55 -1.54 18.00
C PRO A 108 5.12 -1.01 18.15
N VAL A 109 4.93 0.25 17.79
CA VAL A 109 3.62 0.91 17.72
C VAL A 109 3.39 1.41 16.29
N PRO A 110 2.14 1.59 15.86
CA PRO A 110 1.85 2.18 14.55
C PRO A 110 2.46 3.56 14.39
N VAL A 111 3.21 3.77 13.31
CA VAL A 111 3.85 5.05 12.95
C VAL A 111 3.57 5.38 11.49
N PRO A 112 3.43 6.67 11.12
CA PRO A 112 3.25 7.04 9.72
C PRO A 112 4.54 6.79 8.93
N LEU A 113 4.49 5.86 7.98
CA LEU A 113 5.61 5.57 7.09
C LEU A 113 5.54 6.45 5.84
N PHE A 114 6.67 6.90 5.36
CA PHE A 114 6.77 7.56 4.07
C PHE A 114 6.78 6.51 2.96
N ILE A 115 5.67 6.41 2.23
CA ILE A 115 5.49 5.51 1.07
C ILE A 115 5.38 6.40 -0.18
N PRO A 116 6.44 6.50 -0.98
CA PRO A 116 6.42 7.37 -2.13
C PRO A 116 5.63 6.76 -3.28
N TYR A 117 4.69 7.52 -3.81
CA TYR A 117 4.09 7.23 -5.11
C TYR A 117 5.04 7.62 -6.23
N GLY A 118 5.17 6.77 -7.25
CA GLY A 118 5.93 7.09 -8.44
C GLY A 118 5.37 8.33 -9.16
N ALA A 119 6.25 9.20 -9.65
CA ALA A 119 5.86 10.42 -10.37
C ALA A 119 4.98 10.11 -11.59
N LYS A 120 5.17 8.94 -12.19
CA LYS A 120 4.40 8.43 -13.33
C LYS A 120 2.90 8.25 -13.06
N TYR A 121 2.48 8.07 -11.79
CA TYR A 121 1.07 7.89 -11.43
C TYR A 121 0.28 9.20 -11.31
N ARG A 122 0.94 10.35 -11.35
CA ARG A 122 0.28 11.65 -11.22
C ARG A 122 -0.37 12.16 -12.51
N GLU A 123 -0.07 11.54 -13.65
CA GLU A 123 -0.71 11.86 -14.93
C GLU A 123 -1.79 10.80 -15.25
N LEU A 124 -3.05 11.11 -14.97
CA LEU A 124 -4.18 10.32 -15.45
C LEU A 124 -4.20 10.36 -16.99
N ARG A 125 -3.88 9.26 -17.65
CA ARG A 125 -4.06 9.11 -19.08
C ARG A 125 -5.55 9.01 -19.41
N LYS A 126 -6.06 10.00 -20.14
CA LYS A 126 -7.29 9.86 -20.93
C LYS A 126 -6.88 9.25 -22.28
N GLU A 127 -6.76 7.96 -22.36
CA GLU A 127 -6.62 7.25 -23.63
C GLU A 127 -7.75 6.22 -23.78
N ASN A 128 -8.35 6.20 -24.97
CA ASN A 128 -9.38 5.24 -25.34
C ASN A 128 -8.82 3.82 -25.29
N ILE A 129 -9.51 2.95 -24.57
CA ILE A 129 -9.19 1.53 -24.46
C ILE A 129 -9.51 0.89 -25.80
N ASP A 130 -8.50 0.35 -26.47
CA ASP A 130 -8.69 -0.54 -27.61
C ASP A 130 -8.99 -1.95 -27.08
N MET A 131 -10.22 -2.41 -27.32
CA MET A 131 -10.76 -3.69 -26.81
C MET A 131 -10.16 -4.95 -27.48
N SER A 132 -9.01 -4.83 -28.15
CA SER A 132 -8.42 -5.94 -28.93
C SER A 132 -7.50 -6.86 -28.12
N ASP A 133 -7.06 -6.49 -26.92
CA ASP A 133 -6.24 -7.36 -26.08
C ASP A 133 -7.11 -8.16 -25.10
N ILE A 134 -7.23 -9.46 -25.36
CA ILE A 134 -7.88 -10.39 -24.42
C ILE A 134 -7.02 -10.48 -23.17
N GLN A 135 -7.41 -9.74 -22.13
CA GLN A 135 -6.73 -9.79 -20.84
C GLN A 135 -7.23 -11.00 -20.05
N THR A 136 -6.30 -11.81 -19.59
CA THR A 136 -6.60 -13.01 -18.80
C THR A 136 -6.70 -12.67 -17.33
N VAL A 137 -7.81 -13.01 -16.69
CA VAL A 137 -7.98 -12.92 -15.24
C VAL A 137 -7.96 -14.33 -14.65
N PHE A 138 -7.06 -14.57 -13.71
CA PHE A 138 -6.95 -15.82 -12.97
C PHE A 138 -7.97 -15.82 -11.83
N VAL A 139 -8.73 -16.91 -11.70
CA VAL A 139 -9.74 -17.05 -10.65
C VAL A 139 -9.43 -18.30 -9.84
N GLN A 140 -9.33 -18.15 -8.51
CA GLN A 140 -9.14 -19.31 -7.62
C GLN A 140 -9.92 -19.16 -6.32
N VAL A 141 -10.32 -20.29 -5.74
CA VAL A 141 -10.91 -20.33 -4.40
C VAL A 141 -9.80 -20.29 -3.37
N ILE A 142 -9.87 -19.33 -2.45
CA ILE A 142 -8.98 -19.25 -1.29
C ILE A 142 -9.80 -19.27 0.01
N ARG A 143 -9.18 -19.75 1.07
CA ARG A 143 -9.77 -19.74 2.41
C ARG A 143 -9.03 -18.76 3.29
N LYS A 144 -9.76 -17.81 3.87
CA LYS A 144 -9.23 -16.88 4.88
C LYS A 144 -9.68 -17.33 6.26
N PRO A 145 -8.77 -17.45 7.25
CA PRO A 145 -9.12 -17.84 8.61
C PRO A 145 -10.01 -16.78 9.28
N GLU A 146 -10.53 -17.13 10.45
CA GLU A 146 -11.08 -16.12 11.36
C GLU A 146 -9.98 -15.15 11.76
N ARG A 147 -10.28 -13.85 11.78
CA ARG A 147 -9.28 -12.78 11.98
C ARG A 147 -9.90 -11.51 12.53
N LEU A 148 -9.09 -10.70 13.17
CA LEU A 148 -9.44 -9.31 13.44
C LEU A 148 -9.02 -8.43 12.24
N CYS A 149 -9.79 -7.40 11.99
CA CYS A 149 -9.41 -6.37 11.06
C CYS A 149 -9.47 -5.02 11.77
N ILE A 150 -8.34 -4.30 11.80
CA ILE A 150 -8.24 -2.94 12.33
C ILE A 150 -8.48 -2.02 11.15
N ILE A 151 -9.53 -1.20 11.22
CA ILE A 151 -10.03 -0.41 10.10
C ILE A 151 -10.13 1.07 10.45
N LYS A 152 -9.95 1.93 9.47
CA LYS A 152 -10.33 3.34 9.55
C LYS A 152 -11.59 3.55 8.74
N ARG A 153 -12.63 4.15 9.38
CA ARG A 153 -13.89 4.47 8.69
C ARG A 153 -13.83 5.89 8.14
N GLY A 154 -14.34 6.07 6.96
CA GLY A 154 -14.71 7.38 6.41
C GLY A 154 -16.16 7.73 6.78
N VAL A 155 -16.72 8.74 6.14
CA VAL A 155 -18.08 9.27 6.42
C VAL A 155 -19.08 8.77 5.39
N ARG A 156 -18.81 8.95 4.09
CA ARG A 156 -19.74 8.63 2.99
C ARG A 156 -19.11 7.86 1.83
N ALA A 157 -17.80 7.69 1.85
CA ALA A 157 -17.06 7.11 0.75
C ALA A 157 -17.57 5.71 0.38
N GLU A 158 -17.75 5.49 -0.92
CA GLU A 158 -18.14 4.20 -1.50
C GLU A 158 -16.99 3.55 -2.28
N ASP A 159 -15.89 4.29 -2.50
CA ASP A 159 -14.70 3.81 -3.19
C ASP A 159 -13.42 4.53 -2.69
N TYR A 160 -12.28 4.21 -3.32
CA TYR A 160 -10.95 4.63 -2.90
C TYR A 160 -10.75 6.16 -2.92
N PHE A 161 -11.09 6.84 -4.01
CA PHE A 161 -10.76 8.27 -4.16
C PHE A 161 -11.57 9.15 -3.19
N PRO A 162 -12.91 9.06 -3.13
CA PRO A 162 -13.70 9.76 -2.11
C PRO A 162 -13.25 9.43 -0.69
N TYR A 163 -12.84 8.19 -0.42
CA TYR A 163 -12.35 7.80 0.89
C TYR A 163 -11.06 8.54 1.26
N CYS A 164 -10.10 8.66 0.35
CA CYS A 164 -8.86 9.40 0.59
C CYS A 164 -9.10 10.90 0.82
N GLU A 165 -10.13 11.48 0.20
CA GLU A 165 -10.54 12.87 0.44
C GLU A 165 -11.11 13.06 1.85
N GLU A 166 -11.84 12.06 2.37
CA GLU A 166 -12.46 12.12 3.70
C GLU A 166 -11.49 11.87 4.85
N VAL A 167 -10.51 10.98 4.68
CA VAL A 167 -9.75 10.38 5.78
C VAL A 167 -8.26 10.71 5.76
N SER A 168 -7.73 11.30 4.69
CA SER A 168 -6.30 11.50 4.42
C SER A 168 -5.55 10.24 3.97
N CYS A 169 -4.52 10.43 3.14
CA CYS A 169 -3.64 9.34 2.65
C CYS A 169 -2.73 8.76 3.75
N ASP A 170 -2.56 9.45 4.87
CA ASP A 170 -1.68 9.01 5.99
C ASP A 170 -2.17 7.71 6.64
N VAL A 171 -3.45 7.38 6.48
CA VAL A 171 -4.05 6.13 7.00
C VAL A 171 -3.34 4.90 6.45
N TRP A 172 -3.00 4.89 5.16
CA TRP A 172 -2.29 3.78 4.55
C TRP A 172 -0.91 3.57 5.16
N ASP A 173 -0.19 4.66 5.42
CA ASP A 173 1.14 4.63 6.02
C ASP A 173 1.11 4.05 7.45
N VAL A 174 0.08 4.40 8.22
CA VAL A 174 -0.13 3.84 9.57
C VAL A 174 -0.41 2.34 9.48
N LEU A 175 -1.31 1.91 8.59
CA LEU A 175 -1.63 0.49 8.40
C LEU A 175 -0.44 -0.34 7.94
N MET A 176 0.40 0.19 7.04
CA MET A 176 1.64 -0.46 6.59
C MET A 176 2.66 -0.66 7.71
N SER A 177 2.61 0.14 8.79
CA SER A 177 3.47 -0.03 9.95
C SER A 177 3.05 -1.17 10.87
N MET A 178 1.82 -1.71 10.70
CA MET A 178 1.26 -2.76 11.55
C MET A 178 1.57 -4.16 11.00
N PRO A 179 1.63 -5.20 11.87
CA PRO A 179 1.66 -6.58 11.40
C PRO A 179 0.45 -6.89 10.52
N SER A 180 0.63 -7.70 9.50
CA SER A 180 -0.45 -8.09 8.59
C SER A 180 -0.40 -9.58 8.27
N LEU A 181 -1.54 -10.27 8.30
CA LEU A 181 -1.69 -11.67 7.90
C LEU A 181 -1.40 -11.90 6.42
N CYS A 182 -1.65 -10.91 5.57
CA CYS A 182 -1.41 -11.01 4.13
C CYS A 182 -0.17 -10.22 3.66
N GLY A 183 0.57 -9.61 4.60
CA GLY A 183 1.80 -8.87 4.31
C GLY A 183 1.59 -7.42 3.84
N GLU A 184 0.34 -6.96 3.73
CA GLU A 184 -0.03 -5.61 3.32
C GLU A 184 -1.38 -5.19 3.92
N PRO A 185 -1.70 -3.89 3.97
CA PRO A 185 -3.05 -3.41 4.24
C PRO A 185 -4.03 -3.83 3.15
N VAL A 186 -5.31 -3.77 3.47
CA VAL A 186 -6.40 -4.10 2.56
C VAL A 186 -7.41 -2.97 2.51
N CYS A 187 -8.03 -2.79 1.36
CA CYS A 187 -9.23 -1.99 1.23
C CYS A 187 -10.46 -2.90 1.20
N MET A 188 -11.56 -2.47 1.78
CA MET A 188 -12.75 -3.31 1.89
C MET A 188 -14.03 -2.53 1.66
N TRP A 189 -14.99 -3.18 1.00
CA TRP A 189 -16.40 -2.78 1.02
C TRP A 189 -17.12 -3.58 2.09
N LEU A 190 -17.53 -2.90 3.15
CA LEU A 190 -18.17 -3.52 4.30
C LEU A 190 -19.64 -3.87 4.01
N PRO A 191 -20.07 -5.12 4.25
CA PRO A 191 -21.48 -5.45 4.26
C PRO A 191 -22.21 -4.80 5.43
N GLN A 192 -23.54 -4.70 5.34
CA GLN A 192 -24.39 -3.98 6.30
C GLN A 192 -24.13 -4.33 7.76
N ARG A 193 -23.84 -5.60 8.06
CA ARG A 193 -23.61 -6.05 9.45
C ARG A 193 -22.37 -5.45 10.12
N TYR A 194 -21.43 -4.89 9.35
CA TYR A 194 -20.22 -4.25 9.86
C TYR A 194 -20.24 -2.73 9.69
N LYS A 195 -21.29 -2.19 9.05
CA LYS A 195 -21.44 -0.73 8.94
C LYS A 195 -21.89 -0.16 10.27
N LYS A 196 -21.38 1.02 10.60
CA LYS A 196 -21.91 1.87 11.67
C LYS A 196 -22.75 3.00 11.08
N PRO A 197 -23.75 3.52 11.80
CA PRO A 197 -24.47 4.70 11.35
C PRO A 197 -23.50 5.84 10.98
N ASP A 198 -23.82 6.56 9.94
CA ASP A 198 -23.06 7.72 9.45
C ASP A 198 -21.59 7.43 9.12
N THR A 199 -21.28 6.20 8.70
CA THR A 199 -19.94 5.82 8.26
C THR A 199 -19.92 5.27 6.83
N SER A 200 -18.76 5.39 6.17
CA SER A 200 -18.50 4.90 4.81
C SER A 200 -18.73 3.39 4.66
N THR A 201 -19.08 2.99 3.43
CA THR A 201 -19.06 1.56 3.04
C THR A 201 -17.63 1.10 2.78
N TYR A 202 -16.82 1.95 2.17
CA TYR A 202 -15.43 1.68 1.87
C TYR A 202 -14.55 2.04 3.06
N VAL A 203 -13.61 1.17 3.40
CA VAL A 203 -12.64 1.35 4.48
C VAL A 203 -11.28 0.84 4.09
N GLN A 204 -10.23 1.40 4.67
CA GLN A 204 -8.91 0.82 4.67
C GLN A 204 -8.64 0.14 6.02
N GLY A 205 -7.88 -0.96 6.01
CA GLY A 205 -7.58 -1.69 7.23
C GLY A 205 -6.42 -2.66 7.07
N VAL A 206 -6.10 -3.33 8.18
CA VAL A 206 -5.12 -4.41 8.23
C VAL A 206 -5.71 -5.62 8.91
N GLU A 207 -5.51 -6.79 8.32
CA GLU A 207 -5.94 -8.06 8.89
C GLU A 207 -4.86 -8.60 9.82
N VAL A 208 -5.23 -8.90 11.06
CA VAL A 208 -4.33 -9.42 12.11
C VAL A 208 -4.92 -10.68 12.74
N GLU A 209 -4.10 -11.41 13.50
CA GLU A 209 -4.54 -12.59 14.24
C GLU A 209 -5.66 -12.25 15.24
N THR A 210 -6.50 -13.23 15.54
CA THR A 210 -7.65 -13.06 16.45
C THR A 210 -7.27 -12.70 17.88
N ASP A 211 -6.06 -13.02 18.29
CA ASP A 211 -5.46 -12.76 19.60
C ASP A 211 -4.51 -11.55 19.62
N TYR A 212 -4.54 -10.70 18.58
CA TYR A 212 -3.72 -9.52 18.50
C TYR A 212 -3.86 -8.64 19.75
N GLN A 213 -2.71 -8.36 20.40
CA GLN A 213 -2.60 -7.55 21.62
C GLN A 213 -1.84 -6.22 21.39
N GLY A 214 -1.50 -5.93 20.15
CA GLY A 214 -0.82 -4.68 19.82
C GLY A 214 -1.72 -3.45 19.96
N PRO A 215 -1.15 -2.25 19.92
CA PRO A 215 -1.91 -1.01 20.03
C PRO A 215 -2.81 -0.79 18.80
N ILE A 216 -4.00 -0.28 19.06
CA ILE A 216 -4.92 0.19 18.01
C ILE A 216 -4.75 1.69 17.91
N PRO A 217 -4.45 2.25 16.72
CA PRO A 217 -4.27 3.68 16.55
C PRO A 217 -5.54 4.46 16.90
N GLU A 218 -5.39 5.69 17.36
CA GLU A 218 -6.52 6.56 17.67
C GLU A 218 -7.42 6.78 16.45
N GLY A 219 -8.73 6.65 16.66
CA GLY A 219 -9.74 6.80 15.62
C GLY A 219 -9.84 5.63 14.65
N PHE A 220 -9.16 4.50 14.93
CA PHE A 220 -9.40 3.24 14.26
C PHE A 220 -10.41 2.40 15.04
N ASP A 221 -11.02 1.46 14.33
CA ASP A 221 -12.03 0.55 14.84
C ASP A 221 -11.60 -0.90 14.58
N THR A 222 -12.21 -1.84 15.27
CA THR A 222 -11.96 -3.26 15.07
C THR A 222 -13.21 -3.99 14.66
N ILE A 223 -13.09 -4.87 13.69
CA ILE A 223 -14.14 -5.82 13.33
C ILE A 223 -13.58 -7.24 13.35
N ARG A 224 -14.38 -8.21 13.79
CA ARG A 224 -14.04 -9.63 13.70
C ARG A 224 -14.67 -10.21 12.45
N LEU A 225 -13.82 -10.72 11.55
CA LEU A 225 -14.22 -11.39 10.33
C LEU A 225 -14.14 -12.91 10.54
N PRO A 226 -15.22 -13.65 10.32
CA PRO A 226 -15.21 -15.11 10.47
C PRO A 226 -14.34 -15.75 9.38
N GLU A 227 -14.00 -17.00 9.58
CA GLU A 227 -13.48 -17.82 8.50
C GLU A 227 -14.45 -17.81 7.31
N ALA A 228 -13.90 -17.63 6.12
CA ALA A 228 -14.70 -17.60 4.89
C ALA A 228 -13.88 -18.03 3.67
N GLU A 229 -14.57 -18.57 2.66
CA GLU A 229 -14.02 -18.83 1.33
C GLU A 229 -14.25 -17.60 0.45
N TYR A 230 -13.25 -17.32 -0.40
CA TYR A 230 -13.27 -16.21 -1.34
C TYR A 230 -12.90 -16.70 -2.73
N LEU A 231 -13.52 -16.14 -3.74
CA LEU A 231 -12.95 -16.13 -5.08
C LEU A 231 -11.97 -14.97 -5.17
N MET A 232 -10.72 -15.29 -5.40
CA MET A 232 -9.67 -14.33 -5.69
C MET A 232 -9.55 -14.17 -7.21
N PHE A 233 -9.72 -12.96 -7.67
CA PHE A 233 -9.53 -12.56 -9.06
C PHE A 233 -8.20 -11.83 -9.15
N GLN A 234 -7.31 -12.32 -10.00
CA GLN A 234 -5.99 -11.74 -10.20
C GLN A 234 -5.77 -11.46 -11.69
N GLY A 235 -5.53 -10.21 -12.00
CA GLY A 235 -5.13 -9.77 -13.33
C GLY A 235 -3.69 -10.14 -13.65
N GLN A 236 -3.33 -10.00 -14.91
CA GLN A 236 -1.95 -10.16 -15.36
C GLN A 236 -1.04 -9.04 -14.79
N PRO A 237 0.28 -9.27 -14.72
CA PRO A 237 1.23 -8.20 -14.52
C PRO A 237 0.99 -7.05 -15.50
N PHE A 238 1.10 -5.82 -15.02
CA PHE A 238 0.84 -4.62 -15.80
C PHE A 238 1.93 -3.58 -15.57
N ARG A 239 2.07 -2.66 -16.49
CA ARG A 239 2.92 -1.50 -16.24
C ARG A 239 2.21 -0.57 -15.28
N GLU A 240 2.93 -0.04 -14.33
CA GLU A 240 2.37 0.80 -13.28
C GLU A 240 1.55 2.01 -13.79
N GLU A 241 1.79 2.45 -15.02
CA GLU A 241 1.00 3.49 -15.70
C GLU A 241 -0.40 3.01 -16.15
N ASP A 242 -0.57 1.69 -16.28
CA ASP A 242 -1.80 1.07 -16.78
C ASP A 242 -2.68 0.52 -15.63
N TYR A 243 -2.42 0.93 -14.38
CA TYR A 243 -3.12 0.39 -13.20
C TYR A 243 -4.64 0.56 -13.24
N CYS A 244 -5.15 1.65 -13.82
CA CYS A 244 -6.60 1.86 -13.95
C CYS A 244 -7.25 0.81 -14.84
N GLU A 245 -6.59 0.44 -15.96
CA GLU A 245 -7.06 -0.59 -16.88
C GLU A 245 -7.00 -1.97 -16.23
N ALA A 246 -5.91 -2.26 -15.51
CA ALA A 246 -5.76 -3.51 -14.78
C ALA A 246 -6.87 -3.70 -13.72
N ILE A 247 -7.23 -2.64 -13.00
CA ILE A 247 -8.34 -2.66 -12.03
C ILE A 247 -9.66 -2.92 -12.75
N GLN A 248 -9.96 -2.17 -13.81
CA GLN A 248 -11.22 -2.31 -14.58
C GLN A 248 -11.39 -3.71 -15.16
N THR A 249 -10.32 -4.29 -15.69
CA THR A 249 -10.33 -5.65 -16.25
C THR A 249 -10.72 -6.69 -15.20
N VAL A 250 -10.12 -6.64 -14.03
CA VAL A 250 -10.44 -7.58 -12.95
C VAL A 250 -11.86 -7.38 -12.44
N GLN A 251 -12.31 -6.12 -12.30
CA GLN A 251 -13.67 -5.82 -11.84
C GLN A 251 -14.72 -6.30 -12.86
N GLN A 252 -14.52 -6.07 -14.14
CA GLN A 252 -15.43 -6.57 -15.19
C GLN A 252 -15.47 -8.10 -15.21
N ALA A 253 -14.34 -8.77 -15.07
CA ALA A 253 -14.29 -10.23 -14.99
C ALA A 253 -15.05 -10.76 -13.77
N MET A 254 -14.90 -10.10 -12.61
CA MET A 254 -15.58 -10.48 -11.38
C MET A 254 -17.10 -10.24 -11.47
N ASP A 255 -17.53 -9.13 -12.06
CA ASP A 255 -18.96 -8.80 -12.21
C ASP A 255 -19.67 -9.73 -13.21
N GLY A 256 -18.95 -10.20 -14.22
CA GLY A 256 -19.46 -11.17 -15.21
C GLY A 256 -19.35 -12.63 -14.76
N TYR A 257 -18.71 -12.92 -13.61
CA TYR A 257 -18.45 -14.30 -13.18
C TYR A 257 -19.63 -14.91 -12.45
N ASP A 258 -20.06 -16.10 -12.89
CA ASP A 258 -21.05 -16.92 -12.18
C ASP A 258 -20.37 -17.97 -11.31
N PRO A 259 -20.34 -17.83 -9.97
CA PRO A 259 -19.74 -18.82 -9.09
C PRO A 259 -20.51 -20.16 -9.07
N GLY A 260 -21.73 -20.20 -9.59
CA GLY A 260 -22.53 -21.41 -9.70
C GLY A 260 -21.87 -22.50 -10.54
N VAL A 261 -21.06 -22.12 -11.53
CA VAL A 261 -20.33 -23.08 -12.42
C VAL A 261 -19.31 -23.94 -11.67
N ILE A 262 -18.89 -23.49 -10.49
CA ILE A 262 -17.97 -24.25 -9.60
C ILE A 262 -18.62 -24.65 -8.27
N GLY A 263 -19.96 -24.62 -8.18
CA GLY A 263 -20.72 -25.04 -7.02
C GLY A 263 -20.75 -24.05 -5.85
N TYR A 264 -20.54 -22.77 -6.12
CA TYR A 264 -20.57 -21.69 -5.14
C TYR A 264 -21.67 -20.67 -5.44
N ARG A 265 -21.97 -19.84 -4.47
CA ARG A 265 -22.76 -18.61 -4.61
C ARG A 265 -22.08 -17.46 -3.88
N TRP A 266 -22.33 -16.25 -4.27
CA TRP A 266 -21.83 -15.06 -3.58
C TRP A 266 -22.27 -15.03 -2.11
N ASP A 267 -21.38 -14.57 -1.24
CA ASP A 267 -21.64 -14.35 0.17
C ASP A 267 -21.56 -12.86 0.51
N ASP A 268 -22.70 -12.19 0.45
CA ASP A 268 -22.79 -10.75 0.74
C ASP A 268 -22.71 -10.46 2.26
N GLY A 269 -22.52 -11.48 3.09
CA GLY A 269 -22.27 -11.32 4.52
C GLY A 269 -20.82 -11.02 4.88
N ASN A 270 -19.88 -11.21 3.97
CA ASN A 270 -18.45 -10.92 4.16
C ASN A 270 -17.98 -9.78 3.24
N PRO A 271 -16.95 -9.00 3.65
CA PRO A 271 -16.49 -7.87 2.85
C PRO A 271 -15.88 -8.33 1.51
N ARG A 272 -16.09 -7.54 0.46
CA ARG A 272 -15.25 -7.55 -0.73
C ARG A 272 -13.92 -6.91 -0.36
N ILE A 273 -12.81 -7.46 -0.79
CA ILE A 273 -11.46 -7.06 -0.40
C ILE A 273 -10.65 -6.72 -1.63
N GLN A 274 -9.96 -5.61 -1.58
CA GLN A 274 -9.06 -5.12 -2.61
C GLN A 274 -7.65 -5.06 -2.03
N LEU A 275 -6.67 -5.60 -2.75
CA LEU A 275 -5.25 -5.41 -2.45
C LEU A 275 -4.68 -4.24 -3.23
N GLU A 276 -3.53 -3.73 -2.79
CA GLU A 276 -2.83 -2.67 -3.50
C GLU A 276 -2.51 -3.10 -4.95
N PRO A 277 -2.82 -2.28 -5.96
CA PRO A 277 -2.42 -2.57 -7.33
C PRO A 277 -0.90 -2.54 -7.47
N ARG A 278 -0.27 -3.68 -7.74
CA ARG A 278 1.18 -3.81 -7.93
C ARG A 278 1.46 -4.39 -9.30
N GLY A 279 2.20 -3.66 -10.13
CA GLY A 279 2.45 -4.02 -11.52
C GLY A 279 3.02 -5.41 -11.72
N GLU A 280 4.00 -5.82 -10.90
CA GLU A 280 4.64 -7.15 -11.00
C GLU A 280 3.71 -8.31 -10.62
N ARG A 281 2.78 -8.06 -9.68
CA ARG A 281 1.85 -9.07 -9.18
C ARG A 281 0.53 -9.10 -9.97
N GLY A 282 0.19 -8.03 -10.63
CA GLY A 282 -1.15 -7.77 -11.11
C GLY A 282 -2.07 -7.21 -10.01
N TYR A 283 -3.25 -6.76 -10.40
CA TYR A 283 -4.28 -6.33 -9.47
C TYR A 283 -5.04 -7.53 -8.91
N ILE A 284 -5.34 -7.50 -7.62
CA ILE A 284 -6.04 -8.59 -6.92
C ILE A 284 -7.26 -8.04 -6.21
N GLU A 285 -8.38 -8.71 -6.43
CA GLU A 285 -9.62 -8.46 -5.72
C GLU A 285 -10.29 -9.78 -5.30
N LEU A 286 -10.92 -9.77 -4.12
CA LEU A 286 -11.52 -10.95 -3.53
C LEU A 286 -12.99 -10.69 -3.24
N ARG A 287 -13.85 -11.60 -3.66
CA ARG A 287 -15.26 -11.59 -3.29
C ARG A 287 -15.63 -12.88 -2.58
N ALA A 288 -16.30 -12.76 -1.42
CA ALA A 288 -16.64 -13.89 -0.58
C ALA A 288 -17.66 -14.80 -1.27
N VAL A 289 -17.50 -16.10 -1.04
CA VAL A 289 -18.39 -17.15 -1.57
C VAL A 289 -18.70 -18.20 -0.51
N ARG A 290 -19.76 -18.93 -0.74
CA ARG A 290 -20.11 -20.12 0.05
C ARG A 290 -20.61 -21.24 -0.86
N LYS A 291 -20.30 -22.48 -0.50
CA LYS A 291 -20.76 -23.65 -1.22
C LYS A 291 -22.28 -23.70 -1.32
N ILE A 292 -22.79 -24.06 -2.47
CA ILE A 292 -24.20 -24.40 -2.64
C ILE A 292 -24.41 -25.72 -1.92
N LYS A 293 -25.27 -25.73 -0.90
CA LYS A 293 -25.67 -26.99 -0.26
C LYS A 293 -26.46 -27.80 -1.27
N THR A 294 -25.93 -28.93 -1.67
CA THR A 294 -26.62 -29.98 -2.41
C THR A 294 -27.72 -30.58 -1.56
#